data_75b0d3f6504044b46e7b780a4f031496
#
_entry.id   75b0d3f6504044b46e7b780a4f031496
#
_cell.length_a   1.000
_cell.length_b   1.000
_cell.length_c   1.000
_cell.angle_alpha   90.00
_cell.angle_beta   90.00
_cell.angle_gamma   90.00
#
_symmetry.space_group_name_H-M   'P 1'
#
loop_
_entity.id
_entity.type
_entity.pdbx_description
1 polymer ?
#
loop_
_entity_poly.entity_id
_entity_poly.type
_entity_poly.pdbx_seq_one_letter_code
_entity_poly.pdbx_strand_id
1 'polypeptide(L)'
;MTKIFSYFNWKAQALGDHAIQFYLPPIMDPRVIGEIKNFNDFIVAAAAKGIKDIIPSYHTLTLIYDIELLNAPLDFANDLIEKYKSQREIELPNKELHKIIEIPVCYDESFGIDLISMSIKLNLSITEIIKIHTENIYQVYCLGFMPGFAYMGDVNTTIQMARHPQPRQNVSAGSV
;
A
#
# COMPACT_ATOMS: atom_id res chain seq x y z
N MET A 1 -8.23 -24.61 11.90
CA MET A 1 -7.82 -24.06 10.60
C MET A 1 -8.84 -23.11 9.94
N THR A 2 -9.82 -22.58 10.69
CA THR A 2 -11.03 -22.01 10.07
C THR A 2 -11.29 -20.52 10.40
N LYS A 3 -10.31 -19.73 10.82
CA LYS A 3 -10.53 -18.33 11.24
C LYS A 3 -9.78 -17.25 10.47
N ILE A 4 -9.00 -17.58 9.46
CA ILE A 4 -8.22 -16.58 8.68
C ILE A 4 -9.09 -15.92 7.58
N PHE A 5 -10.10 -16.62 7.08
CA PHE A 5 -10.94 -16.16 5.96
C PHE A 5 -11.97 -15.08 6.29
N SER A 6 -12.27 -14.82 7.55
CA SER A 6 -13.27 -13.81 7.93
C SER A 6 -12.72 -12.36 7.92
N TYR A 7 -11.41 -12.17 7.74
CA TYR A 7 -10.78 -10.84 7.80
C TYR A 7 -10.95 -10.01 6.53
N PHE A 8 -11.10 -10.63 5.36
CA PHE A 8 -11.14 -9.92 4.09
C PHE A 8 -12.55 -9.85 3.52
N ASN A 9 -13.38 -9.04 4.15
CA ASN A 9 -14.71 -8.76 3.64
C ASN A 9 -14.65 -7.62 2.62
N TRP A 10 -14.40 -7.97 1.36
CA TRP A 10 -14.42 -7.03 0.26
C TRP A 10 -15.76 -6.34 0.14
N LYS A 11 -15.71 -5.03 -0.06
CA LYS A 11 -16.85 -4.19 -0.40
C LYS A 11 -16.54 -3.41 -1.65
N ALA A 12 -17.57 -2.98 -2.36
CA ALA A 12 -17.44 -2.15 -3.55
C ALA A 12 -18.35 -0.93 -3.45
N GLN A 13 -17.91 0.18 -4.03
CA GLN A 13 -18.68 1.40 -4.19
C GLN A 13 -18.36 2.07 -5.51
N ALA A 14 -19.31 2.81 -6.07
CA ALA A 14 -19.07 3.66 -7.22
C ALA A 14 -18.18 4.86 -6.80
N LEU A 15 -17.25 5.22 -7.66
CA LEU A 15 -16.38 6.38 -7.50
C LEU A 15 -16.51 7.25 -8.76
N GLY A 16 -17.47 8.20 -8.74
CA GLY A 16 -17.91 8.92 -9.93
C GLY A 16 -18.60 8.01 -10.93
N ASP A 17 -18.54 8.38 -12.22
CA ASP A 17 -19.34 7.74 -13.28
C ASP A 17 -18.62 6.56 -13.98
N HIS A 18 -17.30 6.46 -13.83
CA HIS A 18 -16.46 5.54 -14.60
C HIS A 18 -15.42 4.79 -13.75
N ALA A 19 -15.62 4.78 -12.43
CA ALA A 19 -14.75 4.02 -11.55
C ALA A 19 -15.54 3.26 -10.47
N ILE A 20 -15.00 2.10 -10.09
CA ILE A 20 -15.44 1.30 -8.94
C ILE A 20 -14.27 1.21 -7.99
N GLN A 21 -14.51 1.48 -6.72
CA GLN A 21 -13.53 1.23 -5.68
C GLN A 21 -13.93 0.02 -4.86
N PHE A 22 -13.07 -0.99 -4.91
CA PHE A 22 -13.10 -2.11 -3.97
C PHE A 22 -12.27 -1.75 -2.74
N TYR A 23 -12.73 -2.12 -1.56
CA TYR A 23 -12.02 -1.80 -0.32
C TYR A 23 -12.15 -2.86 0.76
N LEU A 24 -11.10 -2.92 1.56
CA LEU A 24 -10.96 -3.70 2.78
C LEU A 24 -10.94 -2.77 3.99
N PRO A 25 -11.00 -3.29 5.23
CA PRO A 25 -10.79 -2.46 6.41
C PRO A 25 -9.47 -1.67 6.32
N PRO A 26 -9.43 -0.38 6.73
CA PRO A 26 -8.28 0.51 6.59
C PRO A 26 -7.22 0.23 7.66
N ILE A 27 -6.63 -0.95 7.63
CA ILE A 27 -5.56 -1.38 8.52
C ILE A 27 -4.25 -1.54 7.74
N MET A 28 -3.15 -1.08 8.35
CA MET A 28 -1.81 -1.25 7.80
C MET A 28 -1.30 -2.64 8.20
N ASP A 29 -1.53 -3.61 7.33
CA ASP A 29 -1.16 -5.01 7.55
C ASP A 29 -0.63 -5.61 6.24
N PRO A 30 0.56 -6.22 6.21
CA PRO A 30 1.10 -6.87 5.02
C PRO A 30 0.15 -7.89 4.37
N ARG A 31 -0.73 -8.53 5.17
CA ARG A 31 -1.75 -9.46 4.67
C ARG A 31 -2.80 -8.76 3.81
N VAL A 32 -3.16 -7.51 4.16
CA VAL A 32 -4.10 -6.70 3.37
C VAL A 32 -3.48 -6.40 2.01
N ILE A 33 -2.19 -6.06 1.97
CA ILE A 33 -1.47 -5.80 0.70
C ILE A 33 -1.43 -7.05 -0.17
N GLY A 34 -1.10 -8.20 0.42
CA GLY A 34 -1.13 -9.49 -0.28
C GLY A 34 -2.50 -9.78 -0.86
N GLU A 35 -3.57 -9.45 -0.11
CA GLU A 35 -4.94 -9.60 -0.56
C GLU A 35 -5.30 -8.66 -1.72
N ILE A 36 -4.88 -7.39 -1.66
CA ILE A 36 -5.04 -6.42 -2.75
C ILE A 36 -4.33 -6.94 -4.01
N LYS A 37 -3.09 -7.42 -3.87
CA LYS A 37 -2.33 -7.99 -4.98
C LYS A 37 -3.06 -9.18 -5.60
N ASN A 38 -3.48 -10.13 -4.79
CA ASN A 38 -4.16 -11.34 -5.28
C ASN A 38 -5.46 -11.00 -6.02
N PHE A 39 -6.24 -10.06 -5.49
CA PHE A 39 -7.47 -9.62 -6.16
C PHE A 39 -7.18 -8.86 -7.45
N ASN A 40 -6.14 -8.03 -7.47
CA ASN A 40 -5.65 -7.38 -8.70
C ASN A 40 -5.30 -8.41 -9.77
N ASP A 41 -4.47 -9.40 -9.41
CA ASP A 41 -4.02 -10.43 -10.33
C ASP A 41 -5.20 -11.27 -10.87
N PHE A 42 -6.18 -11.54 -10.01
CA PHE A 42 -7.43 -12.20 -10.41
C PHE A 42 -8.21 -11.37 -11.44
N ILE A 43 -8.38 -10.05 -11.22
CA ILE A 43 -9.11 -9.18 -12.14
C ILE A 43 -8.37 -9.07 -13.48
N VAL A 44 -7.04 -8.93 -13.43
CA VAL A 44 -6.20 -8.90 -14.64
C VAL A 44 -6.35 -10.20 -15.43
N ALA A 45 -6.32 -11.35 -14.77
CA ALA A 45 -6.49 -12.66 -15.41
C ALA A 45 -7.90 -12.86 -15.99
N ALA A 46 -8.93 -12.27 -15.38
CA ALA A 46 -10.30 -12.33 -15.89
C ALA A 46 -10.48 -11.56 -17.21
N ALA A 47 -9.56 -10.65 -17.57
CA ALA A 47 -9.53 -9.87 -18.81
C ALA A 47 -10.90 -9.34 -19.27
N ALA A 48 -11.70 -8.83 -18.31
CA ALA A 48 -13.06 -8.41 -18.57
C ALA A 48 -13.10 -7.20 -19.51
N LYS A 49 -13.96 -7.28 -20.53
CA LYS A 49 -14.15 -6.17 -21.47
C LYS A 49 -14.65 -4.93 -20.74
N GLY A 50 -14.15 -3.77 -21.13
CA GLY A 50 -14.55 -2.48 -20.57
C GLY A 50 -13.72 -2.01 -19.39
N ILE A 51 -12.79 -2.81 -18.88
CA ILE A 51 -11.81 -2.36 -17.90
C ILE A 51 -10.70 -1.60 -18.63
N LYS A 52 -10.45 -0.36 -18.22
CA LYS A 52 -9.41 0.55 -18.76
C LYS A 52 -8.14 0.54 -17.93
N ASP A 53 -8.29 0.51 -16.60
CA ASP A 53 -7.14 0.54 -15.68
C ASP A 53 -7.51 -0.03 -14.31
N ILE A 54 -6.49 -0.48 -13.57
CA ILE A 54 -6.62 -1.00 -12.21
C ILE A 54 -5.55 -0.37 -11.34
N ILE A 55 -5.96 0.34 -10.31
CA ILE A 55 -5.09 1.13 -9.44
C ILE A 55 -5.13 0.56 -8.02
N PRO A 56 -4.13 -0.25 -7.62
CA PRO A 56 -4.03 -0.73 -6.24
C PRO A 56 -3.51 0.35 -5.30
N SER A 57 -3.98 0.33 -4.05
CA SER A 57 -3.51 1.19 -2.98
C SER A 57 -3.45 0.40 -1.66
N TYR A 58 -3.28 1.05 -0.50
CA TYR A 58 -3.09 0.42 0.80
C TYR A 58 -4.12 -0.67 1.14
N HIS A 59 -5.40 -0.32 1.09
CA HIS A 59 -6.52 -1.20 1.41
C HIS A 59 -7.63 -1.10 0.36
N THR A 60 -7.34 -0.50 -0.78
CA THR A 60 -8.29 -0.29 -1.87
C THR A 60 -7.72 -0.73 -3.21
N LEU A 61 -8.62 -1.10 -4.10
CA LEU A 61 -8.35 -1.36 -5.50
C LEU A 61 -9.38 -0.57 -6.32
N THR A 62 -8.92 0.39 -7.11
CA THR A 62 -9.81 1.19 -7.96
C THR A 62 -9.74 0.67 -9.39
N LEU A 63 -10.90 0.37 -9.95
CA LEU A 63 -11.05 -0.09 -11.32
C LEU A 63 -11.68 1.02 -12.14
N ILE A 64 -10.98 1.45 -13.18
CA ILE A 64 -11.49 2.40 -14.17
C ILE A 64 -12.13 1.63 -15.31
N TYR A 65 -13.34 1.98 -15.69
CA TYR A 65 -14.09 1.26 -16.72
C TYR A 65 -14.66 2.18 -17.81
N ASP A 66 -15.04 1.56 -18.89
CA ASP A 66 -15.75 2.21 -19.98
C ASP A 66 -17.27 2.17 -19.72
N ILE A 67 -17.89 3.32 -19.58
CA ILE A 67 -19.31 3.41 -19.26
C ILE A 67 -20.24 2.88 -20.37
N GLU A 68 -19.75 2.88 -21.63
CA GLU A 68 -20.51 2.34 -22.74
C GLU A 68 -20.52 0.80 -22.75
N LEU A 69 -19.51 0.17 -22.14
CA LEU A 69 -19.33 -1.28 -22.11
C LEU A 69 -19.80 -1.91 -20.79
N LEU A 70 -19.90 -1.13 -19.71
CA LEU A 70 -20.27 -1.63 -18.39
C LEU A 70 -21.48 -0.87 -17.82
N ASN A 71 -22.67 -1.37 -18.10
CA ASN A 71 -23.95 -0.70 -17.75
C ASN A 71 -24.38 -0.87 -16.27
N ALA A 72 -23.89 -1.92 -15.60
CA ALA A 72 -24.22 -2.24 -14.21
C ALA A 72 -22.94 -2.44 -13.38
N PRO A 73 -22.21 -1.35 -13.07
CA PRO A 73 -20.86 -1.46 -12.49
C PRO A 73 -20.84 -2.08 -11.09
N LEU A 74 -21.83 -1.85 -10.25
CA LEU A 74 -21.89 -2.44 -8.91
C LEU A 74 -22.28 -3.92 -8.94
N ASP A 75 -23.15 -4.33 -9.82
CA ASP A 75 -23.48 -5.75 -9.99
C ASP A 75 -22.24 -6.51 -10.51
N PHE A 76 -21.55 -5.96 -11.49
CA PHE A 76 -20.28 -6.49 -11.97
C PHE A 76 -19.23 -6.59 -10.85
N ALA A 77 -19.12 -5.58 -10.01
CA ALA A 77 -18.20 -5.58 -8.89
C ALA A 77 -18.53 -6.68 -7.86
N ASN A 78 -19.81 -6.84 -7.52
CA ASN A 78 -20.25 -7.89 -6.61
C ASN A 78 -19.99 -9.29 -7.19
N ASP A 79 -20.25 -9.47 -8.48
CA ASP A 79 -19.95 -10.72 -9.19
C ASP A 79 -18.44 -11.04 -9.19
N LEU A 80 -17.58 -10.05 -9.36
CA LEU A 80 -16.13 -10.23 -9.26
C LEU A 80 -15.72 -10.68 -7.85
N ILE A 81 -16.26 -10.05 -6.82
CA ILE A 81 -15.98 -10.42 -5.43
C ILE A 81 -16.39 -11.86 -5.15
N GLU A 82 -17.58 -12.27 -5.58
CA GLU A 82 -18.09 -13.64 -5.34
C GLU A 82 -17.28 -14.68 -6.14
N LYS A 83 -16.93 -14.39 -7.37
CA LYS A 83 -16.05 -15.25 -8.18
C LYS A 83 -14.67 -15.40 -7.56
N TYR A 84 -14.09 -14.31 -7.09
CA TYR A 84 -12.80 -14.32 -6.41
C TYR A 84 -12.85 -15.16 -5.14
N LYS A 85 -13.87 -14.98 -4.31
CA LYS A 85 -14.06 -15.79 -3.10
C LYS A 85 -14.17 -17.28 -3.40
N SER A 86 -14.96 -17.64 -4.42
CA SER A 86 -15.16 -19.04 -4.78
C SER A 86 -13.91 -19.73 -5.33
N GLN A 87 -13.07 -19.00 -6.04
CA GLN A 87 -11.80 -19.54 -6.59
C GLN A 87 -10.70 -19.63 -5.52
N ARG A 88 -10.73 -18.76 -4.52
CA ARG A 88 -9.71 -18.68 -3.49
C ARG A 88 -9.70 -19.85 -2.50
N GLU A 89 -10.78 -20.58 -2.38
CA GLU A 89 -10.85 -21.78 -1.50
C GLU A 89 -9.85 -22.88 -1.92
N ILE A 90 -9.24 -22.75 -3.10
CA ILE A 90 -8.39 -23.77 -3.72
C ILE A 90 -6.89 -23.50 -3.61
N GLU A 91 -6.46 -22.23 -3.40
CA GLU A 91 -5.03 -21.91 -3.39
C GLU A 91 -4.60 -21.14 -2.13
N LEU A 92 -3.75 -21.79 -1.32
CA LEU A 92 -2.95 -21.10 -0.31
C LEU A 92 -1.97 -20.15 -1.01
N PRO A 93 -1.75 -18.92 -0.50
CA PRO A 93 -0.83 -18.00 -1.13
C PRO A 93 0.55 -18.63 -1.23
N ASN A 94 1.05 -18.76 -2.44
CA ASN A 94 2.44 -19.08 -2.68
C ASN A 94 3.28 -18.06 -1.90
N LYS A 95 4.21 -18.54 -1.10
CA LYS A 95 5.19 -17.73 -0.39
C LYS A 95 6.13 -17.14 -1.45
N GLU A 96 5.68 -16.11 -2.17
CA GLU A 96 6.60 -15.34 -3.00
C GLU A 96 7.65 -14.76 -2.07
N LEU A 97 8.90 -15.13 -2.30
CA LEU A 97 10.04 -14.51 -1.67
C LEU A 97 10.02 -13.02 -2.04
N HIS A 98 9.61 -12.18 -1.09
CA HIS A 98 9.64 -10.74 -1.31
C HIS A 98 11.08 -10.33 -1.62
N LYS A 99 11.27 -9.65 -2.75
CA LYS A 99 12.58 -9.11 -3.12
C LYS A 99 12.91 -7.98 -2.15
N ILE A 100 13.99 -8.16 -1.38
CA ILE A 100 14.55 -7.09 -0.56
C ILE A 100 15.46 -6.25 -1.45
N ILE A 101 15.25 -4.93 -1.43
CA ILE A 101 16.05 -3.95 -2.14
C ILE A 101 16.77 -3.11 -1.09
N GLU A 102 18.09 -3.08 -1.15
CA GLU A 102 18.90 -2.22 -0.29
C GLU A 102 18.98 -0.83 -0.92
N ILE A 103 18.61 0.18 -0.15
CA ILE A 103 18.66 1.59 -0.56
C ILE A 103 19.75 2.27 0.26
N PRO A 104 20.84 2.76 -0.36
CA PRO A 104 21.86 3.52 0.34
C PRO A 104 21.32 4.88 0.76
N VAL A 105 21.46 5.24 2.04
CA VAL A 105 20.99 6.48 2.63
C VAL A 105 22.14 7.23 3.26
N CYS A 106 22.29 8.51 2.93
CA CYS A 106 23.29 9.39 3.54
C CYS A 106 22.69 10.13 4.74
N TYR A 107 23.31 9.95 5.92
CA TYR A 107 22.91 10.57 7.19
C TYR A 107 23.86 11.68 7.61
N ASP A 108 24.65 12.27 6.69
CA ASP A 108 25.46 13.45 6.99
C ASP A 108 24.54 14.61 7.44
N GLU A 109 25.02 15.45 8.36
CA GLU A 109 24.25 16.55 8.94
C GLU A 109 23.68 17.50 7.86
N SER A 110 24.39 17.67 6.75
CA SER A 110 23.96 18.50 5.63
C SER A 110 22.73 17.95 4.90
N PHE A 111 22.47 16.64 4.99
CA PHE A 111 21.31 15.95 4.41
C PHE A 111 20.27 15.57 5.47
N GLY A 112 20.73 15.16 6.65
CA GLY A 112 19.89 14.74 7.75
C GLY A 112 19.34 15.89 8.58
N ILE A 113 18.70 16.85 7.93
CA ILE A 113 18.26 18.13 8.54
C ILE A 113 17.33 17.99 9.75
N ASP A 114 16.71 16.82 9.94
CA ASP A 114 15.83 16.52 11.07
C ASP A 114 16.52 15.75 12.19
N LEU A 115 17.70 15.17 11.97
CA LEU A 115 18.36 14.27 12.91
C LEU A 115 18.61 14.92 14.28
N ILE A 116 19.08 16.16 14.32
CA ILE A 116 19.33 16.89 15.57
C ILE A 116 18.02 17.08 16.33
N SER A 117 16.97 17.52 15.65
CA SER A 117 15.67 17.74 16.28
C SER A 117 15.03 16.45 16.79
N MET A 118 15.20 15.35 16.05
CA MET A 118 14.77 14.01 16.45
C MET A 118 15.54 13.54 17.69
N SER A 119 16.86 13.67 17.68
CA SER A 119 17.73 13.31 18.82
C SER A 119 17.29 13.98 20.12
N ILE A 120 17.03 15.29 20.08
CA ILE A 120 16.57 16.05 21.25
C ILE A 120 15.17 15.57 21.72
N LYS A 121 14.22 15.44 20.79
CA LYS A 121 12.82 15.11 21.12
C LYS A 121 12.66 13.67 21.61
N LEU A 122 13.42 12.74 21.06
CA LEU A 122 13.35 11.32 21.38
C LEU A 122 14.30 10.93 22.52
N ASN A 123 15.20 11.83 22.94
CA ASN A 123 16.27 11.57 23.89
C ASN A 123 17.14 10.36 23.47
N LEU A 124 17.48 10.29 22.18
CA LEU A 124 18.33 9.29 21.55
C LEU A 124 19.51 9.98 20.89
N SER A 125 20.66 9.33 20.83
CA SER A 125 21.77 9.80 20.00
C SER A 125 21.44 9.64 18.52
N ILE A 126 22.05 10.46 17.66
CA ILE A 126 21.90 10.35 16.20
C ILE A 126 22.30 8.95 15.72
N THR A 127 23.36 8.38 16.29
CA THR A 127 23.82 7.03 15.96
C THR A 127 22.76 5.96 16.27
N GLU A 128 22.05 6.09 17.42
CA GLU A 128 20.97 5.16 17.76
C GLU A 128 19.79 5.32 16.80
N ILE A 129 19.42 6.54 16.44
CA ILE A 129 18.36 6.81 15.46
C ILE A 129 18.70 6.15 14.11
N ILE A 130 19.92 6.37 13.62
CA ILE A 130 20.38 5.78 12.35
C ILE A 130 20.35 4.26 12.44
N LYS A 131 20.85 3.69 13.52
CA LYS A 131 20.86 2.25 13.73
C LYS A 131 19.43 1.67 13.68
N ILE A 132 18.51 2.22 14.45
CA ILE A 132 17.11 1.76 14.48
C ILE A 132 16.47 1.91 13.11
N HIS A 133 16.75 2.99 12.40
CA HIS A 133 16.20 3.22 11.06
C HIS A 133 16.74 2.23 10.04
N THR A 134 18.03 1.92 10.05
CA THR A 134 18.67 1.04 9.07
C THR A 134 18.52 -0.45 9.34
N GLU A 135 18.29 -0.86 10.58
CA GLU A 135 18.06 -2.27 10.96
C GLU A 135 16.65 -2.77 10.58
N ASN A 136 15.74 -1.86 10.28
CA ASN A 136 14.36 -2.21 9.96
C ASN A 136 14.18 -2.52 8.46
N ILE A 137 13.35 -3.51 8.15
CA ILE A 137 12.89 -3.79 6.79
C ILE A 137 11.53 -3.13 6.60
N TYR A 138 11.46 -2.20 5.67
CA TYR A 138 10.25 -1.45 5.36
C TYR A 138 9.45 -2.14 4.26
N GLN A 139 8.19 -2.43 4.54
CA GLN A 139 7.28 -2.96 3.54
C GLN A 139 6.79 -1.84 2.63
N VAL A 140 6.91 -2.02 1.32
CA VAL A 140 6.24 -1.15 0.35
C VAL A 140 4.76 -1.51 0.29
N TYR A 141 3.89 -0.55 0.57
CA TYR A 141 2.43 -0.71 0.58
C TYR A 141 1.80 -0.35 -0.76
N CYS A 142 2.25 0.71 -1.38
CA CYS A 142 1.82 1.09 -2.73
C CYS A 142 2.84 2.03 -3.38
N LEU A 143 2.71 2.18 -4.69
CA LEU A 143 3.41 3.20 -5.47
C LEU A 143 2.41 4.29 -5.86
N GLY A 144 2.81 5.56 -5.82
CA GLY A 144 1.93 6.66 -6.20
C GLY A 144 2.52 8.03 -5.92
N PHE A 145 1.69 9.08 -5.96
CA PHE A 145 2.07 10.48 -5.88
C PHE A 145 2.97 10.93 -7.04
N MET A 146 4.08 10.27 -7.26
CA MET A 146 4.99 10.45 -8.41
C MET A 146 5.40 9.08 -8.94
N PRO A 147 5.82 8.94 -10.21
CA PRO A 147 6.35 7.70 -10.76
C PRO A 147 7.51 7.16 -9.91
N GLY A 148 7.36 5.94 -9.41
CA GLY A 148 8.36 5.27 -8.58
C GLY A 148 8.38 5.68 -7.10
N PHE A 149 7.53 6.61 -6.64
CA PHE A 149 7.44 6.94 -5.22
C PHE A 149 6.81 5.79 -4.46
N ALA A 150 7.55 5.27 -3.48
CA ALA A 150 7.13 4.14 -2.66
C ALA A 150 6.59 4.62 -1.30
N TYR A 151 5.33 4.31 -1.03
CA TYR A 151 4.79 4.44 0.32
C TYR A 151 5.20 3.22 1.13
N MET A 152 6.02 3.43 2.15
CA MET A 152 6.60 2.37 2.96
C MET A 152 6.21 2.51 4.43
N GLY A 153 6.25 1.43 5.17
CA GLY A 153 6.05 1.34 6.63
C GLY A 153 6.50 -0.04 7.12
N ASP A 154 6.46 -0.34 8.43
CA ASP A 154 6.18 0.61 9.51
C ASP A 154 7.48 1.13 10.11
N VAL A 155 7.51 2.40 10.46
CA VAL A 155 8.65 2.97 11.20
C VAL A 155 8.62 2.44 12.63
N ASN A 156 9.78 2.02 13.14
CA ASN A 156 9.93 1.57 14.53
C ASN A 156 9.36 2.64 15.48
N THR A 157 8.51 2.24 16.42
CA THR A 157 7.81 3.14 17.34
C THR A 157 8.74 4.04 18.15
N THR A 158 9.98 3.57 18.40
CA THR A 158 10.99 4.32 19.14
C THR A 158 11.47 5.59 18.42
N ILE A 159 11.41 5.59 17.08
CA ILE A 159 11.83 6.73 16.26
C ILE A 159 10.67 7.38 15.50
N GLN A 160 9.44 7.03 15.82
CA GLN A 160 8.27 7.68 15.23
C GLN A 160 8.16 9.13 15.69
N MET A 161 7.92 10.02 14.75
CA MET A 161 7.73 11.44 14.98
C MET A 161 6.39 11.91 14.44
N ALA A 162 5.78 12.85 15.15
CA ALA A 162 4.60 13.53 14.64
C ALA A 162 4.96 14.32 13.37
N ARG A 163 4.00 14.43 12.46
CA ARG A 163 4.14 15.25 11.26
C ARG A 163 4.44 16.70 11.65
N HIS A 164 5.29 17.38 10.86
CA HIS A 164 5.55 18.81 11.06
C HIS A 164 4.25 19.62 11.02
N PRO A 165 4.06 20.61 11.94
CA PRO A 165 2.88 21.46 11.94
C PRO A 165 2.70 22.23 10.63
N GLN A 166 3.81 22.60 10.01
CA GLN A 166 3.83 23.28 8.71
C GLN A 166 4.58 22.43 7.69
N PRO A 167 4.00 22.19 6.50
CA PRO A 167 4.68 21.49 5.42
C PRO A 167 5.96 22.22 5.00
N ARG A 168 7.02 21.46 4.73
CA ARG A 168 8.21 22.03 4.10
C ARG A 168 7.90 22.42 2.66
N GLN A 169 8.28 23.64 2.29
CA GLN A 169 8.14 24.10 0.90
C GLN A 169 9.16 23.43 -0.03
N ASN A 170 10.38 23.17 0.48
CA ASN A 170 11.44 22.56 -0.29
C ASN A 170 11.87 21.24 0.37
N VAL A 171 11.65 20.15 -0.34
CA VAL A 171 12.16 18.81 -0.01
C VAL A 171 13.15 18.43 -1.11
N SER A 172 14.39 18.13 -0.73
CA SER A 172 15.42 17.76 -1.68
C SER A 172 15.07 16.47 -2.41
N ALA A 173 15.42 16.38 -3.70
CA ALA A 173 15.25 15.14 -4.45
C ALA A 173 16.02 14.01 -3.77
N GLY A 174 15.42 12.82 -3.69
CA GLY A 174 15.99 11.65 -3.03
C GLY A 174 15.88 11.64 -1.50
N SER A 175 15.11 12.56 -0.87
CA SER A 175 14.83 12.49 0.55
C SER A 175 14.00 11.23 0.90
N VAL A 176 14.31 10.66 2.06
CA VAL A 176 13.67 9.45 2.60
C VAL A 176 12.88 9.80 3.85
#